data_f0bc75cd51c2ddaf0a9c57094887de94
#
_entry.id   f0bc75cd51c2ddaf0a9c57094887de94
#
_cell.length_a   1.000
_cell.length_b   1.000
_cell.length_c   1.000
_cell.angle_alpha   90.00
_cell.angle_beta   90.00
_cell.angle_gamma   90.00
#
_symmetry.space_group_name_H-M   'P 1'
#
loop_
_entity.id
_entity.type
_entity.pdbx_description
1 polymer ?
#
loop_
_entity_poly.entity_id
_entity_poly.type
_entity_poly.pdbx_seq_one_letter_code
_entity_poly.pdbx_strand_id
1 'polypeptide(L)'
;DYAASVNANLFVSIHLNSGGGHGAEVYYPNSNYRSDIGSEGKTLAQSVQDELIALGIYSRGIKIRNSQDSKYPDGSTQDYYAVIQRSKRAGFPGIIIEHAFIDSTNDFSAFLNSDEKLERLGKADATGILKYLGIGKGEWKQENNGWRYQYTSGEFAINKWEYIDGFWYFFDGNGYRQT
;
A
#
# COMPACT_ATOMS: atom_id res chain seq x y z
N ASP A 1 -8.93 7.71 -18.40
CA ASP A 1 -7.97 7.09 -17.52
C ASP A 1 -8.54 5.77 -16.97
N TYR A 2 -7.86 4.64 -17.24
CA TYR A 2 -8.41 3.30 -16.97
C TYR A 2 -8.82 3.11 -15.50
N ALA A 3 -7.98 3.50 -14.54
CA ALA A 3 -8.29 3.35 -13.10
C ALA A 3 -9.61 4.07 -12.72
N ALA A 4 -9.84 5.26 -13.26
CA ALA A 4 -11.10 6.00 -13.04
C ALA A 4 -12.29 5.29 -13.70
N SER A 5 -12.11 4.69 -14.91
CA SER A 5 -13.20 4.01 -15.61
C SER A 5 -13.67 2.73 -14.94
N VAL A 6 -12.83 2.11 -14.11
CA VAL A 6 -13.17 0.91 -13.31
C VAL A 6 -13.53 1.22 -11.86
N ASN A 7 -13.74 2.49 -11.51
CA ASN A 7 -14.03 2.95 -10.16
C ASN A 7 -13.01 2.45 -9.12
N ALA A 8 -11.72 2.58 -9.42
CA ALA A 8 -10.67 2.19 -8.49
C ALA A 8 -10.75 3.00 -7.19
N ASN A 9 -10.53 2.34 -6.05
CA ASN A 9 -10.50 2.98 -4.74
C ASN A 9 -9.11 3.55 -4.40
N LEU A 10 -8.06 3.06 -5.06
CA LEU A 10 -6.69 3.54 -4.93
C LEU A 10 -5.88 3.18 -6.17
N PHE A 11 -4.73 3.84 -6.34
CA PHE A 11 -3.75 3.54 -7.39
C PHE A 11 -2.37 3.39 -6.77
N VAL A 12 -1.67 2.31 -7.11
CA VAL A 12 -0.30 2.04 -6.64
C VAL A 12 0.62 1.88 -7.84
N SER A 13 1.68 2.68 -7.89
CA SER A 13 2.74 2.59 -8.87
C SER A 13 4.00 2.04 -8.20
N ILE A 14 4.49 0.90 -8.68
CA ILE A 14 5.61 0.17 -8.08
C ILE A 14 6.86 0.43 -8.91
N HIS A 15 7.92 0.91 -8.26
CA HIS A 15 9.17 1.32 -8.88
C HIS A 15 10.41 0.88 -8.08
N LEU A 16 11.54 0.95 -8.76
CA LEU A 16 12.87 0.94 -8.17
C LEU A 16 13.50 2.32 -8.39
N ASN A 17 14.08 2.87 -7.35
CA ASN A 17 14.76 4.15 -7.39
C ASN A 17 16.14 4.06 -8.05
N SER A 18 16.71 5.19 -8.41
CA SER A 18 18.09 5.33 -8.91
C SER A 18 18.63 6.73 -8.60
N GLY A 19 19.94 6.93 -8.75
CA GLY A 19 20.59 8.22 -8.54
C GLY A 19 21.53 8.26 -7.33
N GLY A 20 22.10 7.12 -6.93
CA GLY A 20 23.17 7.03 -5.95
C GLY A 20 22.68 7.10 -4.48
N GLY A 21 21.41 6.81 -4.22
CA GLY A 21 20.85 6.69 -2.88
C GLY A 21 20.81 5.25 -2.37
N HIS A 22 20.07 5.02 -1.27
CA HIS A 22 19.73 3.70 -0.75
C HIS A 22 18.45 3.77 0.07
N GLY A 23 17.71 2.65 0.18
CA GLY A 23 16.50 2.51 0.99
C GLY A 23 15.19 2.81 0.25
N ALA A 24 14.08 2.68 0.97
CA ALA A 24 12.73 2.84 0.44
C ALA A 24 12.10 4.19 0.77
N GLU A 25 11.30 4.70 -0.16
CA GLU A 25 10.47 5.89 0.04
C GLU A 25 9.13 5.73 -0.67
N VAL A 26 8.08 6.34 -0.11
CA VAL A 26 6.75 6.29 -0.74
C VAL A 26 6.25 7.72 -0.95
N TYR A 27 5.95 8.06 -2.21
CA TYR A 27 5.35 9.35 -2.55
C TYR A 27 3.83 9.27 -2.48
N TYR A 28 3.19 10.32 -1.93
CA TYR A 28 1.77 10.44 -1.77
C TYR A 28 1.26 11.83 -2.15
N PRO A 29 -0.07 12.02 -2.37
CA PRO A 29 -0.63 13.32 -2.73
C PRO A 29 -0.42 14.37 -1.64
N ASN A 30 -0.09 15.61 -2.03
CA ASN A 30 -0.08 16.72 -1.10
C ASN A 30 -1.49 17.02 -0.56
N SER A 31 -1.63 17.96 0.39
CA SER A 31 -2.93 18.33 0.99
C SER A 31 -3.71 19.41 0.22
N ASN A 32 -3.21 19.86 -0.93
CA ASN A 32 -3.85 20.90 -1.74
C ASN A 32 -5.04 20.34 -2.54
N TYR A 33 -5.99 21.20 -2.93
CA TYR A 33 -7.16 20.89 -3.77
C TYR A 33 -8.14 19.87 -3.12
N ARG A 34 -7.72 18.67 -2.86
CA ARG A 34 -8.46 17.57 -2.22
C ARG A 34 -7.69 17.11 -0.99
N SER A 35 -7.88 17.77 0.14
CA SER A 35 -7.18 17.46 1.39
C SER A 35 -7.57 16.10 1.99
N ASP A 36 -8.80 15.65 1.74
CA ASP A 36 -9.30 14.31 2.04
C ASP A 36 -8.40 13.25 1.40
N ILE A 37 -8.22 13.31 0.07
CA ILE A 37 -7.37 12.40 -0.70
C ILE A 37 -5.88 12.50 -0.29
N GLY A 38 -5.42 13.71 0.04
CA GLY A 38 -4.08 13.92 0.60
C GLY A 38 -3.87 13.16 1.91
N SER A 39 -4.85 13.19 2.80
CA SER A 39 -4.82 12.49 4.09
C SER A 39 -4.90 10.98 3.93
N GLU A 40 -5.78 10.49 3.07
CA GLU A 40 -5.90 9.07 2.72
C GLU A 40 -4.59 8.54 2.12
N GLY A 41 -4.03 9.27 1.14
CA GLY A 41 -2.76 8.91 0.51
C GLY A 41 -1.59 8.88 1.49
N LYS A 42 -1.56 9.81 2.47
CA LYS A 42 -0.56 9.80 3.54
C LYS A 42 -0.67 8.53 4.40
N THR A 43 -1.88 8.17 4.79
CA THR A 43 -2.13 6.96 5.61
C THR A 43 -1.76 5.69 4.85
N LEU A 44 -2.14 5.58 3.58
CA LEU A 44 -1.76 4.47 2.70
C LEU A 44 -0.24 4.37 2.55
N ALA A 45 0.43 5.50 2.24
CA ALA A 45 1.88 5.55 2.08
C ALA A 45 2.62 5.13 3.34
N GLN A 46 2.17 5.59 4.52
CA GLN A 46 2.79 5.21 5.80
C GLN A 46 2.61 3.72 6.07
N SER A 47 1.42 3.18 5.84
CA SER A 47 1.15 1.75 6.04
C SER A 47 2.05 0.85 5.18
N VAL A 48 2.30 1.22 3.92
CA VAL A 48 3.22 0.50 3.04
C VAL A 48 4.68 0.69 3.48
N GLN A 49 5.10 1.94 3.80
CA GLN A 49 6.45 2.24 4.25
C GLN A 49 6.84 1.43 5.50
N ASP A 50 5.92 1.30 6.45
CA ASP A 50 6.15 0.55 7.69
C ASP A 50 6.46 -0.94 7.41
N GLU A 51 5.76 -1.56 6.45
CA GLU A 51 6.01 -2.95 6.06
C GLU A 51 7.37 -3.12 5.34
N LEU A 52 7.76 -2.17 4.50
CA LEU A 52 9.07 -2.18 3.86
C LEU A 52 10.20 -2.05 4.88
N ILE A 53 10.05 -1.18 5.88
CA ILE A 53 11.00 -1.03 6.99
C ILE A 53 11.10 -2.32 7.80
N ALA A 54 9.99 -3.03 8.02
CA ALA A 54 9.98 -4.30 8.74
C ALA A 54 10.82 -5.40 8.05
N LEU A 55 11.09 -5.27 6.73
CA LEU A 55 12.03 -6.12 6.00
C LEU A 55 13.51 -5.80 6.25
N GLY A 56 13.79 -4.69 6.96
CA GLY A 56 15.14 -4.19 7.21
C GLY A 56 15.64 -3.18 6.17
N ILE A 57 14.77 -2.67 5.29
CA ILE A 57 15.13 -1.64 4.32
C ILE A 57 15.30 -0.31 5.04
N TYR A 58 16.34 0.44 4.70
CA TYR A 58 16.55 1.79 5.24
C TYR A 58 15.37 2.71 4.85
N SER A 59 14.81 3.38 5.86
CA SER A 59 13.68 4.29 5.63
C SER A 59 14.16 5.65 5.13
N ARG A 60 13.66 6.06 3.97
CA ARG A 60 13.77 7.45 3.48
C ARG A 60 12.47 8.23 3.77
N GLY A 61 11.49 7.57 4.38
CA GLY A 61 10.19 8.14 4.78
C GLY A 61 9.19 8.28 3.64
N ILE A 62 7.99 8.73 4.01
CA ILE A 62 6.96 9.10 3.06
C ILE A 62 7.14 10.54 2.61
N LYS A 63 6.83 10.86 1.34
CA LYS A 63 7.15 12.14 0.73
C LYS A 63 6.03 12.70 -0.13
N ILE A 64 5.97 14.01 -0.21
CA ILE A 64 5.27 14.75 -1.25
C ILE A 64 6.29 15.38 -2.21
N ARG A 65 5.89 15.58 -3.46
CA ARG A 65 6.66 16.37 -4.41
C ARG A 65 5.72 17.30 -5.16
N ASN A 66 5.92 18.58 -5.00
CA ASN A 66 5.13 19.61 -5.66
C ASN A 66 5.70 19.97 -7.04
N SER A 67 4.83 20.26 -8.00
CA SER A 67 5.21 20.89 -9.26
C SER A 67 5.67 22.33 -9.00
N GLN A 68 6.64 22.80 -9.77
CA GLN A 68 7.08 24.20 -9.71
C GLN A 68 6.10 25.13 -10.46
N ASP A 69 5.57 24.67 -11.58
CA ASP A 69 4.85 25.52 -12.53
C ASP A 69 3.34 25.21 -12.65
N SER A 70 2.93 23.98 -12.30
CA SER A 70 1.56 23.53 -12.48
C SER A 70 0.69 23.76 -11.26
N LYS A 71 -0.57 24.11 -11.52
CA LYS A 71 -1.61 24.39 -10.50
C LYS A 71 -2.80 23.46 -10.64
N TYR A 72 -3.48 23.20 -9.54
CA TYR A 72 -4.81 22.61 -9.51
C TYR A 72 -5.87 23.63 -9.93
N PRO A 73 -7.13 23.18 -10.23
CA PRO A 73 -8.20 24.09 -10.63
C PRO A 73 -8.52 25.21 -9.63
N ASP A 74 -8.25 25.01 -8.35
CA ASP A 74 -8.41 26.00 -7.29
C ASP A 74 -7.24 27.00 -7.16
N GLY A 75 -6.24 26.90 -8.04
CA GLY A 75 -5.03 27.72 -8.05
C GLY A 75 -3.93 27.25 -7.10
N SER A 76 -4.16 26.20 -6.30
CA SER A 76 -3.15 25.64 -5.40
C SER A 76 -2.08 24.85 -6.14
N THR A 77 -0.91 24.66 -5.50
CA THR A 77 0.22 23.95 -6.12
C THR A 77 -0.09 22.48 -6.35
N GLN A 78 0.12 22.02 -7.60
CA GLN A 78 -0.16 20.67 -8.03
C GLN A 78 0.93 19.70 -7.61
N ASP A 79 0.56 18.42 -7.42
CA ASP A 79 1.53 17.33 -7.28
C ASP A 79 2.37 17.19 -8.56
N TYR A 80 3.65 16.87 -8.40
CA TYR A 80 4.59 16.73 -9.51
C TYR A 80 4.31 15.51 -10.39
N TYR A 81 4.05 14.37 -9.75
CA TYR A 81 3.87 13.10 -10.46
C TYR A 81 2.50 12.97 -11.10
N ALA A 82 2.47 12.68 -12.41
CA ALA A 82 1.24 12.59 -13.19
C ALA A 82 0.25 11.55 -12.63
N VAL A 83 0.75 10.41 -12.17
CA VAL A 83 -0.12 9.35 -11.59
C VAL A 83 -0.78 9.82 -10.30
N ILE A 84 -0.07 10.53 -9.43
CA ILE A 84 -0.60 11.08 -8.17
C ILE A 84 -1.64 12.17 -8.45
N GLN A 85 -1.32 13.15 -9.31
CA GLN A 85 -2.25 14.23 -9.62
C GLN A 85 -3.54 13.75 -10.31
N ARG A 86 -3.44 12.76 -11.22
CA ARG A 86 -4.59 12.23 -11.95
C ARG A 86 -5.50 11.40 -11.04
N SER A 87 -4.94 10.55 -10.20
CA SER A 87 -5.69 9.79 -9.20
C SER A 87 -6.45 10.74 -8.26
N LYS A 88 -5.77 11.76 -7.74
CA LYS A 88 -6.37 12.77 -6.88
C LYS A 88 -7.52 13.55 -7.54
N ARG A 89 -7.36 13.93 -8.82
CA ARG A 89 -8.45 14.56 -9.60
C ARG A 89 -9.63 13.62 -9.82
N ALA A 90 -9.35 12.32 -9.97
CA ALA A 90 -10.37 11.28 -10.14
C ALA A 90 -11.07 10.89 -8.84
N GLY A 91 -10.55 11.30 -7.67
CA GLY A 91 -11.23 11.14 -6.41
C GLY A 91 -10.74 9.96 -5.54
N PHE A 92 -9.54 9.46 -5.79
CA PHE A 92 -8.94 8.40 -4.99
C PHE A 92 -7.43 8.63 -4.79
N PRO A 93 -6.82 8.09 -3.71
CA PRO A 93 -5.39 8.24 -3.47
C PRO A 93 -4.56 7.45 -4.49
N GLY A 94 -3.49 8.07 -4.99
CA GLY A 94 -2.46 7.43 -5.78
C GLY A 94 -1.12 7.55 -5.07
N ILE A 95 -0.36 6.46 -4.95
CA ILE A 95 0.98 6.46 -4.37
C ILE A 95 2.01 5.90 -5.34
N ILE A 96 3.27 6.28 -5.14
CA ILE A 96 4.42 5.68 -5.83
C ILE A 96 5.32 5.06 -4.77
N ILE A 97 5.57 3.77 -4.89
CA ILE A 97 6.48 3.03 -4.02
C ILE A 97 7.83 2.92 -4.72
N GLU A 98 8.86 3.46 -4.11
CA GLU A 98 10.26 3.32 -4.51
C GLU A 98 10.94 2.38 -3.51
N HIS A 99 11.01 1.09 -3.85
CA HIS A 99 11.40 0.04 -2.89
C HIS A 99 12.86 0.12 -2.44
N ALA A 100 13.75 0.41 -3.37
CA ALA A 100 15.20 0.35 -3.19
C ALA A 100 15.88 0.98 -4.40
N PHE A 101 17.18 1.26 -4.29
CA PHE A 101 17.96 1.82 -5.38
C PHE A 101 18.62 0.72 -6.20
N ILE A 102 18.26 0.64 -7.50
CA ILE A 102 18.80 -0.38 -8.40
C ILE A 102 20.31 -0.20 -8.64
N ASP A 103 20.82 1.02 -8.51
CA ASP A 103 22.22 1.39 -8.64
C ASP A 103 23.01 1.34 -7.31
N SER A 104 22.36 0.97 -6.21
CA SER A 104 23.00 0.68 -4.93
C SER A 104 23.37 -0.79 -4.82
N THR A 105 24.65 -1.11 -4.76
CA THR A 105 25.12 -2.52 -4.60
C THR A 105 24.54 -3.17 -3.35
N ASN A 106 24.40 -2.40 -2.26
CA ASN A 106 23.85 -2.89 -1.00
C ASN A 106 22.36 -3.22 -1.14
N ASP A 107 21.55 -2.29 -1.68
CA ASP A 107 20.13 -2.50 -1.89
C ASP A 107 19.88 -3.66 -2.87
N PHE A 108 20.62 -3.67 -3.99
CA PHE A 108 20.51 -4.73 -4.98
C PHE A 108 20.79 -6.10 -4.37
N SER A 109 21.90 -6.21 -3.66
CA SER A 109 22.30 -7.49 -3.04
C SER A 109 21.37 -7.94 -1.92
N ALA A 110 20.82 -7.00 -1.14
CA ALA A 110 19.95 -7.30 0.00
C ALA A 110 18.52 -7.61 -0.42
N PHE A 111 17.97 -6.91 -1.45
CA PHE A 111 16.54 -6.87 -1.69
C PHE A 111 16.10 -7.16 -3.13
N LEU A 112 16.98 -7.11 -4.14
CA LEU A 112 16.54 -7.10 -5.55
C LEU A 112 17.05 -8.29 -6.39
N ASN A 113 18.10 -8.98 -6.00
CA ASN A 113 18.83 -9.91 -6.86
C ASN A 113 18.29 -11.35 -6.91
N SER A 114 17.05 -11.59 -6.46
CA SER A 114 16.37 -12.88 -6.60
C SER A 114 14.85 -12.73 -6.57
N ASP A 115 14.14 -13.68 -7.18
CA ASP A 115 12.68 -13.70 -7.19
C ASP A 115 12.10 -13.77 -5.76
N GLU A 116 12.72 -14.51 -4.85
CA GLU A 116 12.31 -14.59 -3.44
C GLU A 116 12.35 -13.20 -2.77
N LYS A 117 13.39 -12.40 -3.04
CA LYS A 117 13.51 -11.06 -2.49
C LYS A 117 12.47 -10.10 -3.07
N LEU A 118 12.22 -10.19 -4.37
CA LEU A 118 11.17 -9.41 -5.03
C LEU A 118 9.78 -9.81 -4.52
N GLU A 119 9.54 -11.11 -4.30
CA GLU A 119 8.29 -11.59 -3.70
C GLU A 119 8.09 -11.06 -2.27
N ARG A 120 9.14 -10.97 -1.47
CA ARG A 120 9.08 -10.36 -0.12
C ARG A 120 8.69 -8.89 -0.17
N LEU A 121 9.22 -8.12 -1.12
CA LEU A 121 8.80 -6.72 -1.34
C LEU A 121 7.32 -6.65 -1.72
N GLY A 122 6.87 -7.43 -2.69
CA GLY A 122 5.46 -7.46 -3.10
C GLY A 122 4.51 -7.90 -1.97
N LYS A 123 4.94 -8.82 -1.10
CA LYS A 123 4.18 -9.20 0.10
C LYS A 123 4.08 -8.06 1.12
N ALA A 124 5.15 -7.29 1.30
CA ALA A 124 5.15 -6.11 2.16
C ALA A 124 4.18 -5.03 1.63
N ASP A 125 4.22 -4.75 0.32
CA ASP A 125 3.27 -3.82 -0.30
C ASP A 125 1.82 -4.26 -0.08
N ALA A 126 1.52 -5.52 -0.39
CA ALA A 126 0.18 -6.08 -0.22
C ALA A 126 -0.28 -5.99 1.24
N THR A 127 0.60 -6.30 2.21
CA THR A 127 0.29 -6.22 3.64
C THR A 127 -0.02 -4.78 4.06
N GLY A 128 0.77 -3.80 3.62
CA GLY A 128 0.54 -2.38 3.89
C GLY A 128 -0.79 -1.89 3.31
N ILE A 129 -1.10 -2.29 2.08
CA ILE A 129 -2.37 -1.95 1.42
C ILE A 129 -3.56 -2.57 2.17
N LEU A 130 -3.49 -3.86 2.54
CA LEU A 130 -4.54 -4.54 3.29
C LEU A 130 -4.77 -3.89 4.66
N LYS A 131 -3.71 -3.51 5.37
CA LYS A 131 -3.80 -2.77 6.63
C LYS A 131 -4.50 -1.42 6.46
N TYR A 132 -4.16 -0.67 5.40
CA TYR A 132 -4.82 0.59 5.08
C TYR A 132 -6.32 0.39 4.81
N LEU A 133 -6.68 -0.60 4.01
CA LEU A 133 -8.06 -0.93 3.67
C LEU A 133 -8.87 -1.53 4.85
N GLY A 134 -8.21 -1.84 5.96
CA GLY A 134 -8.83 -2.53 7.09
C GLY A 134 -9.23 -3.97 6.79
N ILE A 135 -8.74 -4.53 5.67
CA ILE A 135 -8.96 -5.92 5.29
C ILE A 135 -8.13 -6.81 6.22
N GLY A 136 -8.72 -7.89 6.69
CA GLY A 136 -8.09 -8.79 7.66
C GLY A 136 -8.08 -8.26 9.11
N LYS A 137 -8.58 -7.04 9.39
CA LYS A 137 -8.76 -6.58 10.78
C LYS A 137 -10.00 -7.21 11.40
N GLY A 138 -9.81 -7.88 12.53
CA GLY A 138 -10.89 -8.55 13.26
C GLY A 138 -10.33 -9.33 14.43
N GLU A 139 -11.11 -10.26 14.94
CA GLU A 139 -10.72 -11.13 16.03
C GLU A 139 -11.07 -12.59 15.78
N TRP A 140 -10.26 -13.48 16.31
CA TRP A 140 -10.53 -14.90 16.29
C TRP A 140 -11.63 -15.25 17.31
N LYS A 141 -12.64 -15.96 16.83
CA LYS A 141 -13.72 -16.52 17.66
C LYS A 141 -13.61 -18.03 17.68
N GLN A 142 -13.43 -18.60 18.85
CA GLN A 142 -13.48 -20.05 19.03
C GLN A 142 -14.91 -20.47 19.32
N GLU A 143 -15.41 -21.38 18.51
CA GLU A 143 -16.74 -21.98 18.67
C GLU A 143 -16.62 -23.52 18.74
N ASN A 144 -17.71 -24.23 19.02
CA ASN A 144 -17.68 -25.69 19.15
C ASN A 144 -17.20 -26.43 17.90
N ASN A 145 -17.40 -25.84 16.70
CA ASN A 145 -17.03 -26.41 15.42
C ASN A 145 -15.68 -25.92 14.88
N GLY A 146 -14.94 -25.10 15.64
CA GLY A 146 -13.63 -24.60 15.23
C GLY A 146 -13.47 -23.10 15.35
N TRP A 147 -12.46 -22.57 14.65
CA TRP A 147 -12.13 -21.15 14.68
C TRP A 147 -12.78 -20.42 13.52
N ARG A 148 -13.37 -19.25 13.82
CA ARG A 148 -13.88 -18.27 12.86
C ARG A 148 -13.15 -16.96 13.03
N TYR A 149 -13.12 -16.14 11.99
CA TYR A 149 -12.56 -14.80 12.06
C TYR A 149 -13.65 -13.76 11.81
N GLN A 150 -13.93 -12.95 12.83
CA GLN A 150 -14.94 -11.90 12.76
C GLN A 150 -14.25 -10.56 12.50
N TYR A 151 -14.60 -9.93 11.39
CA TYR A 151 -14.11 -8.58 11.08
C TYR A 151 -14.64 -7.55 12.07
N THR A 152 -13.97 -6.40 12.13
CA THR A 152 -14.43 -5.24 12.91
C THR A 152 -15.79 -4.71 12.45
N SER A 153 -16.23 -5.04 11.22
CA SER A 153 -17.59 -4.78 10.72
C SER A 153 -18.67 -5.66 11.39
N GLY A 154 -18.27 -6.71 12.11
CA GLY A 154 -19.16 -7.71 12.67
C GLY A 154 -19.42 -8.93 11.78
N GLU A 155 -19.05 -8.86 10.51
CA GLU A 155 -19.16 -9.98 9.57
C GLU A 155 -18.09 -11.03 9.81
N PHE A 156 -18.31 -12.26 9.32
CA PHE A 156 -17.31 -13.33 9.38
C PHE A 156 -16.66 -13.54 8.00
N ALA A 157 -15.38 -13.97 8.02
CA ALA A 157 -14.74 -14.50 6.84
C ALA A 157 -15.43 -15.81 6.42
N ILE A 158 -15.98 -15.86 5.19
CA ILE A 158 -16.77 -17.01 4.68
C ILE A 158 -16.36 -17.30 3.24
N ASN A 159 -16.09 -18.58 2.96
CA ASN A 159 -15.81 -19.11 1.62
C ASN A 159 -14.70 -18.33 0.89
N LYS A 160 -13.60 -18.03 1.60
CA LYS A 160 -12.49 -17.23 1.05
C LYS A 160 -11.18 -17.46 1.79
N TRP A 161 -10.10 -17.08 1.12
CA TRP A 161 -8.79 -16.91 1.74
C TRP A 161 -8.69 -15.54 2.40
N GLU A 162 -8.13 -15.49 3.61
CA GLU A 162 -7.79 -14.25 4.33
C GLU A 162 -6.36 -14.28 4.83
N TYR A 163 -5.70 -13.13 4.73
CA TYR A 163 -4.37 -12.93 5.29
C TYR A 163 -4.50 -12.27 6.66
N ILE A 164 -4.21 -13.04 7.73
CA ILE A 164 -4.39 -12.62 9.12
C ILE A 164 -3.08 -12.86 9.87
N ASP A 165 -2.55 -11.84 10.51
CA ASP A 165 -1.35 -11.92 11.37
C ASP A 165 -0.14 -12.59 10.70
N GLY A 166 0.08 -12.35 9.40
CA GLY A 166 1.22 -12.88 8.65
C GLY A 166 0.99 -14.23 8.00
N PHE A 167 -0.21 -14.82 8.09
CA PHE A 167 -0.53 -16.14 7.55
C PHE A 167 -1.81 -16.12 6.71
N TRP A 168 -1.84 -17.00 5.69
CA TRP A 168 -3.04 -17.23 4.92
C TRP A 168 -3.92 -18.30 5.54
N TYR A 169 -5.22 -18.02 5.67
CA TYR A 169 -6.23 -18.95 6.18
C TYR A 169 -7.37 -19.06 5.18
N PHE A 170 -7.83 -20.28 4.93
CA PHE A 170 -9.06 -20.52 4.19
C PHE A 170 -10.23 -20.72 5.14
N PHE A 171 -11.34 -20.05 4.86
CA PHE A 171 -12.59 -20.21 5.58
C PHE A 171 -13.63 -20.86 4.66
N ASP A 172 -14.30 -21.90 5.15
CA ASP A 172 -15.36 -22.60 4.40
C ASP A 172 -16.66 -21.78 4.28
N GLY A 173 -17.70 -22.37 3.69
CA GLY A 173 -19.01 -21.74 3.51
C GLY A 173 -19.75 -21.42 4.80
N ASN A 174 -19.34 -22.02 5.94
CA ASN A 174 -19.86 -21.73 7.28
C ASN A 174 -18.97 -20.77 8.04
N GLY A 175 -17.84 -20.36 7.46
CA GLY A 175 -16.87 -19.43 8.06
C GLY A 175 -15.89 -20.08 9.03
N TYR A 176 -15.75 -21.40 9.03
CA TYR A 176 -14.75 -22.08 9.87
C TYR A 176 -13.42 -22.21 9.14
N ARG A 177 -12.33 -21.90 9.88
CA ARG A 177 -10.96 -22.07 9.40
C ARG A 177 -10.70 -23.53 9.05
N GLN A 178 -10.23 -23.76 7.83
CA GLN A 178 -9.74 -25.05 7.37
C GLN A 178 -8.26 -25.19 7.65
N THR A 179 -7.80 -26.39 7.98
CA THR A 179 -6.39 -26.73 8.25
C THR A 179 -5.65 -27.12 6.96
#